data_51e2be281ae323324443b126e245d6be
#
_entry.id   51e2be281ae323324443b126e245d6be
#
_cell.length_a   1.000
_cell.length_b   1.000
_cell.length_c   1.000
_cell.angle_alpha   90.00
_cell.angle_beta   90.00
_cell.angle_gamma   90.00
#
_symmetry.space_group_name_H-M   'P 1'
#
loop_
_entity.id
_entity.type
_entity.pdbx_description
1 polymer ?
#
loop_
_entity_poly.entity_id
_entity_poly.type
_entity_poly.pdbx_seq_one_letter_code
_entity_poly.pdbx_strand_id
1 'polypeptide(L)'
;MTDPTPPPAPAFRLGYVPGVTPAKWVAVWHERLDVPLDLVTLDAADAARAIRAGEVDAAFVRQPLDRTDLSLIQMYVEQPVVVVAKDHVVTTADAVTCADLDDEVLLDPRDVVLTWEGPQPGRPARERPATTAGAIELAAAGIGVVVVPQSLARLHQRKDVTYRPLTDAPTSPVGLAWREGDPSDLVEEMIGIVRGRTANSSRGRRAAEEAAEASAKAVAAAKAAKAEKAARKPGPDPRAAASRKGGLRRPTTAKAAHRHRRGGR
;
A
#
# COMPACT_ATOMS: atom_id res chain seq x y z
N MET A 1 -36.54 -5.88 -2.91
CA MET A 1 -35.61 -5.72 -4.06
C MET A 1 -34.63 -4.67 -3.67
N THR A 2 -33.47 -5.07 -3.17
CA THR A 2 -32.37 -4.18 -2.79
C THR A 2 -31.70 -3.68 -4.07
N ASP A 3 -31.69 -2.38 -4.25
CA ASP A 3 -31.01 -1.73 -5.38
C ASP A 3 -29.51 -2.02 -5.25
N PRO A 4 -28.80 -2.49 -6.29
CA PRO A 4 -27.37 -2.71 -6.20
C PRO A 4 -26.68 -1.36 -6.00
N THR A 5 -25.99 -1.20 -4.87
CA THR A 5 -25.10 -0.05 -4.60
C THR A 5 -24.16 0.11 -5.80
N PRO A 6 -24.01 1.32 -6.36
CA PRO A 6 -23.06 1.55 -7.44
C PRO A 6 -21.65 1.18 -6.94
N PRO A 7 -20.79 0.61 -7.81
CA PRO A 7 -19.41 0.32 -7.44
C PRO A 7 -18.74 1.60 -6.94
N PRO A 8 -17.93 1.52 -5.86
CA PRO A 8 -17.21 2.68 -5.36
C PRO A 8 -16.36 3.29 -6.48
N ALA A 9 -16.25 4.62 -6.50
CA ALA A 9 -15.36 5.32 -7.41
C ALA A 9 -13.92 4.76 -7.22
N PRO A 10 -13.13 4.62 -8.29
CA PRO A 10 -11.77 4.12 -8.15
C PRO A 10 -10.99 5.06 -7.23
N ALA A 11 -10.49 4.51 -6.11
CA ALA A 11 -9.66 5.23 -5.16
C ALA A 11 -8.21 5.28 -5.67
N PHE A 12 -7.50 6.37 -5.37
CA PHE A 12 -6.06 6.45 -5.57
C PHE A 12 -5.34 5.65 -4.48
N ARG A 13 -4.56 4.64 -4.85
CA ARG A 13 -3.86 3.77 -3.91
C ARG A 13 -2.43 4.25 -3.73
N LEU A 14 -2.13 4.79 -2.56
CA LEU A 14 -0.83 5.30 -2.18
C LEU A 14 -0.12 4.31 -1.26
N GLY A 15 0.90 3.63 -1.80
CA GLY A 15 1.77 2.75 -1.01
C GLY A 15 2.73 3.55 -0.12
N TYR A 16 3.14 2.98 1.01
CA TYR A 16 4.22 3.53 1.83
C TYR A 16 4.93 2.44 2.61
N VAL A 17 6.25 2.58 2.78
CA VAL A 17 7.08 1.65 3.55
C VAL A 17 7.17 2.05 5.03
N PRO A 18 7.47 1.13 5.97
CA PRO A 18 7.56 1.41 7.39
C PRO A 18 8.49 2.59 7.71
N GLY A 19 8.07 3.40 8.68
CA GLY A 19 8.80 4.62 9.10
C GLY A 19 8.49 5.86 8.27
N VAL A 20 8.01 5.73 7.04
CA VAL A 20 7.55 6.88 6.25
C VAL A 20 6.14 7.28 6.69
N THR A 21 5.93 8.57 6.95
CA THR A 21 4.63 9.10 7.41
C THR A 21 4.01 9.95 6.30
N PRO A 22 3.01 9.44 5.54
CA PRO A 22 2.40 10.15 4.41
C PRO A 22 1.40 11.25 4.82
N ALA A 23 1.04 11.35 6.10
CA ALA A 23 -0.10 12.13 6.61
C ALA A 23 -0.18 13.58 6.07
N LYS A 24 0.96 14.29 5.99
CA LYS A 24 0.97 15.67 5.49
C LYS A 24 0.55 15.80 4.03
N TRP A 25 0.91 14.85 3.18
CA TRP A 25 0.56 14.87 1.75
C TRP A 25 -0.86 14.36 1.53
N VAL A 26 -1.29 13.39 2.34
CA VAL A 26 -2.68 12.91 2.37
C VAL A 26 -3.64 14.03 2.77
N ALA A 27 -3.29 14.84 3.78
CA ALA A 27 -4.09 16.02 4.15
C ALA A 27 -4.25 16.99 2.97
N VAL A 28 -3.16 17.32 2.27
CA VAL A 28 -3.19 18.19 1.08
C VAL A 28 -3.98 17.56 -0.06
N TRP A 29 -3.92 16.23 -0.24
CA TRP A 29 -4.74 15.53 -1.23
C TRP A 29 -6.24 15.75 -0.97
N HIS A 30 -6.71 15.51 0.25
CA HIS A 30 -8.11 15.70 0.62
C HIS A 30 -8.57 17.17 0.61
N GLU A 31 -7.64 18.13 0.76
CA GLU A 31 -7.94 19.54 0.59
C GLU A 31 -8.15 19.95 -0.88
N ARG A 32 -7.55 19.21 -1.83
CA ARG A 32 -7.53 19.59 -3.25
C ARG A 32 -8.46 18.76 -4.12
N LEU A 33 -8.67 17.50 -3.77
CA LEU A 33 -9.32 16.52 -4.62
C LEU A 33 -10.46 15.82 -3.87
N ASP A 34 -11.61 15.72 -4.53
CA ASP A 34 -12.73 14.89 -4.08
C ASP A 34 -12.60 13.46 -4.63
N VAL A 35 -11.38 12.90 -4.53
CA VAL A 35 -11.04 11.53 -4.95
C VAL A 35 -10.59 10.76 -3.73
N PRO A 36 -11.23 9.61 -3.42
CA PRO A 36 -10.80 8.75 -2.33
C PRO A 36 -9.31 8.35 -2.47
N LEU A 37 -8.59 8.33 -1.34
CA LEU A 37 -7.21 7.89 -1.28
C LEU A 37 -7.09 6.76 -0.26
N ASP A 38 -6.61 5.61 -0.73
CA ASP A 38 -6.35 4.43 0.10
C ASP A 38 -4.86 4.33 0.41
N LEU A 39 -4.53 4.23 1.69
CA LEU A 39 -3.16 4.01 2.14
C LEU A 39 -2.87 2.51 2.24
N VAL A 40 -1.82 2.06 1.55
CA VAL A 40 -1.37 0.68 1.52
C VAL A 40 0.03 0.57 2.13
N THR A 41 0.15 -0.14 3.25
CA THR A 41 1.47 -0.44 3.84
C THR A 41 2.15 -1.51 3.02
N LEU A 42 3.42 -1.28 2.65
CA LEU A 42 4.23 -2.19 1.84
C LEU A 42 5.52 -2.54 2.58
N ASP A 43 5.97 -3.78 2.46
CA ASP A 43 7.33 -4.11 2.84
C ASP A 43 8.33 -3.41 1.89
N ALA A 44 9.45 -2.94 2.43
CA ALA A 44 10.44 -2.19 1.64
C ALA A 44 10.95 -3.03 0.45
N ALA A 45 11.12 -4.33 0.62
CA ALA A 45 11.56 -5.25 -0.42
C ALA A 45 10.50 -5.46 -1.53
N ASP A 46 9.22 -5.35 -1.21
CA ASP A 46 8.10 -5.60 -2.13
C ASP A 46 7.62 -4.34 -2.85
N ALA A 47 8.02 -3.16 -2.44
CA ALA A 47 7.50 -1.90 -2.93
C ALA A 47 7.61 -1.75 -4.46
N ALA A 48 8.78 -2.08 -5.04
CA ALA A 48 8.97 -2.01 -6.50
C ALA A 48 8.04 -2.97 -7.25
N ARG A 49 7.87 -4.20 -6.74
CA ARG A 49 6.96 -5.20 -7.32
C ARG A 49 5.51 -4.71 -7.27
N ALA A 50 5.07 -4.19 -6.14
CA ALA A 50 3.70 -3.71 -5.95
C ALA A 50 3.33 -2.57 -6.91
N ILE A 51 4.28 -1.63 -7.15
CA ILE A 51 4.08 -0.55 -8.13
C ILE A 51 4.00 -1.11 -9.55
N ARG A 52 4.91 -2.01 -9.95
CA ARG A 52 4.90 -2.62 -11.30
C ARG A 52 3.63 -3.44 -11.56
N ALA A 53 3.18 -4.18 -10.56
CA ALA A 53 1.95 -4.96 -10.63
C ALA A 53 0.67 -4.11 -10.64
N GLY A 54 0.77 -2.80 -10.39
CA GLY A 54 -0.38 -1.92 -10.26
C GLY A 54 -1.22 -2.21 -9.02
N GLU A 55 -0.63 -2.79 -7.98
CA GLU A 55 -1.28 -2.97 -6.67
C GLU A 55 -1.45 -1.62 -5.97
N VAL A 56 -0.53 -0.68 -6.25
CA VAL A 56 -0.59 0.73 -5.87
C VAL A 56 -0.29 1.62 -7.07
N ASP A 57 -0.82 2.84 -7.08
CA ASP A 57 -0.66 3.78 -8.19
C ASP A 57 0.66 4.57 -8.06
N ALA A 58 1.08 4.86 -6.83
CA ALA A 58 2.39 5.38 -6.47
C ALA A 58 2.75 4.91 -5.06
N ALA A 59 4.03 4.98 -4.68
CA ALA A 59 4.45 4.64 -3.33
C ALA A 59 5.62 5.49 -2.82
N PHE A 60 5.60 5.80 -1.53
CA PHE A 60 6.77 6.28 -0.81
C PHE A 60 7.68 5.11 -0.50
N VAL A 61 8.91 5.17 -1.01
CA VAL A 61 9.87 4.06 -0.99
C VAL A 61 11.22 4.51 -0.44
N ARG A 62 12.03 3.55 0.03
CA ARG A 62 13.43 3.76 0.39
C ARG A 62 14.34 3.36 -0.76
N GLN A 63 15.47 4.03 -0.87
CA GLN A 63 16.53 3.67 -1.81
C GLN A 63 17.66 2.94 -1.05
N PRO A 64 18.40 2.04 -1.73
CA PRO A 64 18.30 1.72 -3.17
C PRO A 64 17.01 0.96 -3.53
N LEU A 65 16.49 1.23 -4.74
CA LEU A 65 15.33 0.58 -5.31
C LEU A 65 15.67 0.15 -6.74
N ASP A 66 15.29 -1.06 -7.13
CA ASP A 66 15.31 -1.45 -8.54
C ASP A 66 14.33 -0.57 -9.31
N ARG A 67 14.88 0.31 -10.15
CA ARG A 67 14.14 1.32 -10.91
C ARG A 67 13.72 0.88 -12.31
N THR A 68 13.90 -0.40 -12.66
CA THR A 68 13.41 -0.93 -13.94
C THR A 68 11.92 -0.65 -14.05
N ASP A 69 11.50 0.02 -15.13
CA ASP A 69 10.11 0.44 -15.39
C ASP A 69 9.49 1.35 -14.29
N LEU A 70 10.32 2.00 -13.46
CA LEU A 70 9.89 2.91 -12.42
C LEU A 70 10.54 4.29 -12.54
N SER A 71 9.71 5.32 -12.44
CA SER A 71 10.13 6.70 -12.20
C SER A 71 10.19 6.97 -10.69
N LEU A 72 11.12 7.82 -10.27
CA LEU A 72 11.30 8.18 -8.86
C LEU A 72 11.72 9.64 -8.73
N ILE A 73 11.14 10.34 -7.76
CA ILE A 73 11.64 11.61 -7.25
C ILE A 73 12.12 11.44 -5.82
N GLN A 74 13.36 11.87 -5.56
CA GLN A 74 13.89 11.90 -4.21
C GLN A 74 13.24 13.03 -3.42
N MET A 75 12.88 12.76 -2.17
CA MET A 75 12.18 13.73 -1.31
C MET A 75 13.06 14.24 -0.18
N TYR A 76 13.62 13.32 0.58
CA TYR A 76 14.52 13.62 1.71
C TYR A 76 15.45 12.44 1.99
N VAL A 77 16.42 12.68 2.86
CA VAL A 77 17.38 11.68 3.30
C VAL A 77 17.26 11.52 4.81
N GLU A 78 17.13 10.30 5.28
CA GLU A 78 17.11 9.99 6.71
C GLU A 78 18.52 9.65 7.21
N GLN A 79 18.84 10.18 8.38
CA GLN A 79 20.08 9.88 9.06
C GLN A 79 19.96 8.52 9.77
N PRO A 80 21.04 7.71 9.76
CA PRO A 80 21.10 6.49 10.54
C PRO A 80 21.28 6.83 12.03
N VAL A 81 20.70 5.97 12.85
CA VAL A 81 20.88 6.01 14.30
C VAL A 81 21.22 4.62 14.82
N VAL A 82 21.99 4.54 15.89
CA VAL A 82 22.17 3.31 16.66
C VAL A 82 21.14 3.28 17.80
N VAL A 83 20.34 2.22 17.86
CA VAL A 83 19.38 1.96 18.93
C VAL A 83 20.03 1.05 19.97
N VAL A 84 19.93 1.43 21.22
CA VAL A 84 20.58 0.78 22.38
C VAL A 84 19.64 0.76 23.60
N ALA A 85 19.94 -0.07 24.59
CA ALA A 85 19.32 0.02 25.89
C ALA A 85 19.60 1.41 26.53
N LYS A 86 18.71 1.90 27.40
CA LYS A 86 18.84 3.24 28.01
C LYS A 86 20.07 3.43 28.87
N ASP A 87 20.56 2.37 29.48
CA ASP A 87 21.74 2.34 30.35
C ASP A 87 23.04 2.00 29.62
N HIS A 88 22.98 1.88 28.28
CA HIS A 88 24.13 1.56 27.43
C HIS A 88 25.14 2.69 27.42
N VAL A 89 26.45 2.35 27.35
CA VAL A 89 27.55 3.33 27.37
C VAL A 89 27.46 4.36 26.21
N VAL A 90 26.98 3.96 25.07
CA VAL A 90 26.74 4.84 23.88
C VAL A 90 25.84 6.04 24.22
N THR A 91 25.02 5.95 25.26
CA THR A 91 24.11 7.04 25.68
C THR A 91 24.82 8.23 26.31
N THR A 92 26.09 8.06 26.70
CA THR A 92 26.91 9.12 27.30
C THR A 92 27.40 10.16 26.26
N ALA A 93 27.39 9.80 24.97
CA ALA A 93 27.71 10.70 23.86
C ALA A 93 26.44 11.24 23.19
N ASP A 94 26.53 12.41 22.57
CA ASP A 94 25.42 12.99 21.77
C ASP A 94 25.30 12.34 20.39
N ALA A 95 26.42 11.88 19.82
CA ALA A 95 26.53 11.16 18.56
C ALA A 95 27.73 10.21 18.61
N VAL A 96 27.71 9.17 17.78
CA VAL A 96 28.78 8.15 17.70
C VAL A 96 29.15 7.87 16.26
N THR A 97 30.29 7.19 16.09
CA THR A 97 30.83 6.69 14.82
C THR A 97 30.71 5.16 14.76
N CYS A 98 30.93 4.57 13.58
CA CYS A 98 31.00 3.12 13.43
C CYS A 98 32.11 2.51 14.30
N ALA A 99 33.25 3.19 14.43
CA ALA A 99 34.38 2.75 15.28
C ALA A 99 34.01 2.65 16.78
N ASP A 100 33.08 3.49 17.26
CA ASP A 100 32.62 3.42 18.63
C ASP A 100 31.74 2.16 18.91
N LEU A 101 31.37 1.43 17.86
CA LEU A 101 30.57 0.20 17.93
C LEU A 101 31.40 -1.08 17.70
N ASP A 102 32.74 -1.01 17.53
CA ASP A 102 33.58 -2.16 17.16
C ASP A 102 33.50 -3.33 18.15
N ASP A 103 33.34 -3.04 19.43
CA ASP A 103 33.16 -4.05 20.48
C ASP A 103 31.71 -4.51 20.71
N GLU A 104 30.75 -3.89 20.04
CA GLU A 104 29.33 -4.19 20.19
C GLU A 104 28.88 -5.37 19.33
N VAL A 105 27.79 -6.03 19.75
CA VAL A 105 27.11 -7.03 18.92
C VAL A 105 26.09 -6.34 18.02
N LEU A 106 26.35 -6.32 16.71
CA LEU A 106 25.39 -5.77 15.75
C LEU A 106 24.26 -6.76 15.48
N LEU A 107 23.05 -6.34 15.82
CA LEU A 107 21.81 -7.04 15.53
C LEU A 107 21.32 -6.59 14.13
N ASP A 108 21.76 -7.29 13.07
CA ASP A 108 21.42 -6.98 11.68
C ASP A 108 20.15 -7.74 11.27
N PRO A 109 18.93 -7.12 11.29
CA PRO A 109 17.69 -7.82 10.99
C PRO A 109 17.57 -8.20 9.50
N ARG A 110 16.70 -9.18 9.20
CA ARG A 110 16.51 -9.64 7.81
C ARG A 110 15.79 -8.63 6.93
N ASP A 111 14.97 -7.76 7.53
CA ASP A 111 14.25 -6.65 6.89
C ASP A 111 15.03 -5.34 6.90
N VAL A 112 16.37 -5.40 7.06
CA VAL A 112 17.25 -4.23 7.04
C VAL A 112 17.06 -3.40 5.78
N VAL A 113 17.04 -2.07 5.94
CA VAL A 113 16.84 -1.12 4.83
C VAL A 113 18.06 -0.26 4.54
N LEU A 114 19.13 -0.39 5.35
CA LEU A 114 20.41 0.28 5.11
C LEU A 114 21.32 -0.62 4.27
N THR A 115 21.96 -0.05 3.28
CA THR A 115 22.94 -0.75 2.43
C THR A 115 24.34 -0.27 2.75
N TRP A 116 25.20 -1.17 3.20
CA TRP A 116 26.58 -0.88 3.53
C TRP A 116 27.47 -1.10 2.31
N GLU A 117 28.30 -0.12 1.98
CA GLU A 117 29.30 -0.24 0.90
C GLU A 117 30.58 -0.98 1.36
N GLY A 118 30.75 -1.19 2.66
CA GLY A 118 31.87 -1.84 3.30
C GLY A 118 31.44 -2.74 4.45
N PRO A 119 32.40 -3.15 5.32
CA PRO A 119 32.07 -3.94 6.49
C PRO A 119 31.14 -3.17 7.42
N GLN A 120 30.20 -3.87 8.01
CA GLN A 120 29.34 -3.33 9.06
C GLN A 120 30.15 -3.13 10.35
N PRO A 121 29.77 -2.17 11.21
CA PRO A 121 30.45 -1.97 12.50
C PRO A 121 30.15 -3.14 13.46
N GLY A 122 31.02 -3.31 14.42
CA GLY A 122 30.82 -4.28 15.50
C GLY A 122 30.98 -5.73 15.08
N ARG A 123 30.56 -6.61 15.96
CA ARG A 123 30.61 -8.05 15.78
C ARG A 123 29.24 -8.58 15.35
N PRO A 124 29.16 -9.49 14.36
CA PRO A 124 27.87 -10.03 13.94
C PRO A 124 27.21 -10.82 15.07
N ALA A 125 25.88 -10.69 15.22
CA ALA A 125 25.10 -11.52 16.11
C ALA A 125 25.16 -12.99 15.67
N ARG A 126 25.01 -13.93 16.63
CA ARG A 126 24.95 -15.38 16.32
C ARG A 126 23.80 -15.74 15.38
N GLU A 127 22.68 -15.08 15.56
CA GLU A 127 21.49 -15.24 14.72
C GLU A 127 20.98 -13.87 14.30
N ARG A 128 20.59 -13.75 13.04
CA ARG A 128 19.96 -12.54 12.52
C ARG A 128 18.51 -12.47 12.99
N PRO A 129 18.09 -11.38 13.67
CA PRO A 129 16.69 -11.16 13.99
C PRO A 129 15.81 -11.19 12.73
N ALA A 130 14.59 -11.69 12.86
CA ALA A 130 13.67 -11.76 11.72
C ALA A 130 13.23 -10.37 11.24
N THR A 131 13.06 -9.43 12.19
CA THR A 131 12.54 -8.08 11.91
C THR A 131 13.28 -7.02 12.70
N THR A 132 13.24 -5.78 12.19
CA THR A 132 13.74 -4.59 12.88
C THR A 132 13.10 -4.43 14.28
N ALA A 133 11.79 -4.69 14.41
CA ALA A 133 11.12 -4.68 15.71
C ALA A 133 11.74 -5.68 16.69
N GLY A 134 11.96 -6.93 16.24
CA GLY A 134 12.60 -7.97 17.06
C GLY A 134 14.04 -7.63 17.41
N ALA A 135 14.81 -7.01 16.49
CA ALA A 135 16.15 -6.53 16.77
C ALA A 135 16.15 -5.44 17.87
N ILE A 136 15.20 -4.52 17.83
CA ILE A 136 15.07 -3.46 18.85
C ILE A 136 14.66 -4.06 20.21
N GLU A 137 13.86 -5.13 20.24
CA GLU A 137 13.56 -5.86 21.47
C GLU A 137 14.80 -6.52 22.09
N LEU A 138 15.66 -7.10 21.26
CA LEU A 138 16.93 -7.65 21.71
C LEU A 138 17.90 -6.54 22.20
N ALA A 139 17.93 -5.39 21.54
CA ALA A 139 18.69 -4.24 22.01
C ALA A 139 18.18 -3.73 23.37
N ALA A 140 16.86 -3.70 23.58
CA ALA A 140 16.27 -3.37 24.87
C ALA A 140 16.68 -4.33 25.99
N ALA A 141 16.91 -5.60 25.67
CA ALA A 141 17.41 -6.61 26.60
C ALA A 141 18.94 -6.59 26.79
N GLY A 142 19.66 -5.62 26.19
CA GLY A 142 21.12 -5.50 26.29
C GLY A 142 21.90 -6.57 25.53
N ILE A 143 21.29 -7.24 24.55
CA ILE A 143 21.94 -8.31 23.75
C ILE A 143 22.91 -7.74 22.71
N GLY A 144 22.66 -6.51 22.27
CA GLY A 144 23.47 -5.82 21.27
C GLY A 144 22.87 -4.49 20.86
N VAL A 145 23.31 -3.98 19.72
CA VAL A 145 22.89 -2.70 19.16
C VAL A 145 22.27 -2.88 17.76
N VAL A 146 21.39 -1.96 17.35
CA VAL A 146 20.73 -1.99 16.03
C VAL A 146 20.98 -0.65 15.32
N VAL A 147 21.41 -0.70 14.06
CA VAL A 147 21.55 0.48 13.22
C VAL A 147 20.40 0.55 12.24
N VAL A 148 19.62 1.64 12.30
CA VAL A 148 18.42 1.84 11.48
C VAL A 148 18.24 3.31 11.11
N PRO A 149 17.45 3.66 10.07
CA PRO A 149 16.99 5.02 9.87
C PRO A 149 16.21 5.52 11.09
N GLN A 150 16.37 6.81 11.41
CA GLN A 150 15.76 7.41 12.61
C GLN A 150 14.23 7.20 12.68
N SER A 151 13.55 7.18 11.56
CA SER A 151 12.10 6.96 11.53
C SER A 151 11.71 5.56 11.99
N LEU A 152 12.51 4.52 11.69
CA LEU A 152 12.28 3.16 12.19
C LEU A 152 12.55 3.06 13.69
N ALA A 153 13.57 3.74 14.21
CA ALA A 153 13.80 3.84 15.65
C ALA A 153 12.60 4.48 16.37
N ARG A 154 11.98 5.51 15.76
CA ARG A 154 10.77 6.16 16.29
C ARG A 154 9.52 5.28 16.16
N LEU A 155 9.37 4.57 15.05
CA LEU A 155 8.24 3.67 14.81
C LEU A 155 8.19 2.54 15.86
N HIS A 156 9.37 2.02 16.23
CA HIS A 156 9.51 0.94 17.22
C HIS A 156 9.98 1.46 18.59
N GLN A 157 9.66 2.73 18.92
CA GLN A 157 10.08 3.33 20.18
C GLN A 157 9.52 2.57 21.39
N ARG A 158 10.39 2.31 22.37
CA ARG A 158 10.07 1.64 23.64
C ARG A 158 10.61 2.47 24.82
N LYS A 159 10.09 2.21 26.00
CA LYS A 159 10.51 2.91 27.22
C LYS A 159 11.94 2.53 27.68
N ASP A 160 12.40 1.37 27.28
CA ASP A 160 13.65 0.73 27.69
C ASP A 160 14.78 0.92 26.66
N VAL A 161 14.53 1.55 25.51
CA VAL A 161 15.54 1.90 24.51
C VAL A 161 15.68 3.42 24.33
N THR A 162 16.82 3.80 23.78
CA THR A 162 17.08 5.13 23.22
C THR A 162 17.94 4.99 21.96
N TYR A 163 18.22 6.09 21.28
CA TYR A 163 19.09 6.07 20.12
C TYR A 163 20.04 7.26 20.10
N ARG A 164 21.14 7.11 19.36
CA ARG A 164 22.11 8.18 19.06
C ARG A 164 22.36 8.25 17.56
N PRO A 165 22.57 9.44 16.99
CA PRO A 165 23.01 9.60 15.61
C PRO A 165 24.32 8.82 15.37
N LEU A 166 24.38 8.09 14.26
CA LEU A 166 25.59 7.42 13.78
C LEU A 166 26.10 8.19 12.56
N THR A 167 27.23 8.88 12.71
CA THR A 167 27.60 9.98 11.80
C THR A 167 28.22 9.53 10.49
N ASP A 168 28.80 8.34 10.43
CA ASP A 168 29.56 7.77 9.30
C ASP A 168 28.90 6.51 8.70
N ALA A 169 27.68 6.19 9.11
CA ALA A 169 26.91 5.09 8.54
C ALA A 169 26.12 5.52 7.29
N PRO A 170 25.69 4.55 6.46
CA PRO A 170 24.89 4.83 5.27
C PRO A 170 23.57 5.54 5.60
N THR A 171 23.26 6.58 4.84
CA THR A 171 21.96 7.26 4.93
C THR A 171 20.87 6.49 4.19
N SER A 172 19.60 6.79 4.48
CA SER A 172 18.45 6.18 3.83
C SER A 172 17.63 7.22 3.06
N PRO A 173 17.87 7.40 1.76
CA PRO A 173 17.06 8.29 0.94
C PRO A 173 15.63 7.77 0.78
N VAL A 174 14.64 8.67 0.89
CA VAL A 174 13.22 8.38 0.69
C VAL A 174 12.74 9.15 -0.53
N GLY A 175 11.93 8.49 -1.37
CA GLY A 175 11.36 9.07 -2.57
C GLY A 175 9.91 8.64 -2.80
N LEU A 176 9.24 9.31 -3.74
CA LEU A 176 7.99 8.87 -4.33
C LEU A 176 8.31 8.17 -5.65
N ALA A 177 7.85 6.94 -5.80
CA ALA A 177 8.00 6.14 -7.03
C ALA A 177 6.65 5.79 -7.62
N TRP A 178 6.61 5.66 -8.95
CA TRP A 178 5.45 5.24 -9.74
C TRP A 178 5.93 4.53 -11.00
N ARG A 179 5.01 3.89 -11.74
CA ARG A 179 5.36 3.21 -12.99
C ARG A 179 5.86 4.19 -14.03
N GLU A 180 6.93 3.84 -14.72
CA GLU A 180 7.47 4.64 -15.83
C GLU A 180 6.46 4.71 -16.98
N GLY A 181 6.53 5.77 -17.77
CA GLY A 181 5.62 6.06 -18.88
C GLY A 181 4.82 7.34 -18.63
N ASP A 182 3.62 7.40 -19.19
CA ASP A 182 2.72 8.53 -19.01
C ASP A 182 1.94 8.36 -17.71
N PRO A 183 2.27 9.12 -16.64
CA PRO A 183 1.59 8.99 -15.37
C PRO A 183 0.12 9.43 -15.51
N SER A 184 -0.78 8.78 -14.79
CA SER A 184 -2.16 9.23 -14.72
C SER A 184 -2.25 10.62 -14.06
N ASP A 185 -3.33 11.36 -14.35
CA ASP A 185 -3.56 12.69 -13.77
C ASP A 185 -3.47 12.70 -12.24
N LEU A 186 -3.93 11.64 -11.59
CA LEU A 186 -3.86 11.50 -10.14
C LEU A 186 -2.42 11.29 -9.64
N VAL A 187 -1.59 10.56 -10.37
CA VAL A 187 -0.16 10.44 -10.07
C VAL A 187 0.54 11.79 -10.26
N GLU A 188 0.23 12.52 -11.35
CA GLU A 188 0.75 13.88 -11.59
C GLU A 188 0.35 14.85 -10.46
N GLU A 189 -0.87 14.77 -9.95
CA GLU A 189 -1.31 15.59 -8.83
C GLU A 189 -0.56 15.23 -7.53
N MET A 190 -0.37 13.93 -7.24
CA MET A 190 0.44 13.49 -6.09
C MET A 190 1.89 13.98 -6.21
N ILE A 191 2.50 13.92 -7.40
CA ILE A 191 3.83 14.50 -7.66
C ILE A 191 3.82 16.01 -7.38
N GLY A 192 2.76 16.71 -7.80
CA GLY A 192 2.57 18.13 -7.56
C GLY A 192 2.50 18.47 -6.06
N ILE A 193 1.73 17.69 -5.31
CA ILE A 193 1.58 17.81 -3.85
C ILE A 193 2.92 17.59 -3.15
N VAL A 194 3.63 16.52 -3.49
CA VAL A 194 4.93 16.20 -2.90
C VAL A 194 5.98 17.29 -3.17
N ARG A 195 5.96 17.87 -4.36
CA ARG A 195 6.83 19.01 -4.75
C ARG A 195 6.39 20.36 -4.19
N GLY A 196 5.31 20.41 -3.42
CA GLY A 196 4.80 21.67 -2.82
C GLY A 196 4.18 22.64 -3.83
N ARG A 197 3.73 22.14 -5.01
CA ARG A 197 3.01 23.01 -5.95
C ARG A 197 1.70 23.46 -5.33
N THR A 198 1.34 24.74 -5.52
CA THR A 198 0.05 25.27 -5.05
C THR A 198 -1.09 24.85 -5.97
N ALA A 199 -2.32 24.76 -5.42
CA ALA A 199 -3.54 24.45 -6.18
C ALA A 199 -3.79 25.40 -7.38
N ASN A 200 -3.17 26.58 -7.38
CA ASN A 200 -3.27 27.59 -8.46
C ASN A 200 -2.26 27.38 -9.60
N SER A 201 -1.45 26.35 -9.59
CA SER A 201 -0.60 26.05 -10.74
C SER A 201 -1.51 25.54 -11.88
N SER A 202 -1.33 26.12 -13.08
CA SER A 202 -2.19 25.87 -14.26
C SER A 202 -2.32 24.39 -14.67
N ARG A 203 -1.38 23.52 -14.26
CA ARG A 203 -1.43 22.08 -14.46
C ARG A 203 -2.38 21.38 -13.49
N GLY A 204 -2.40 21.77 -12.20
CA GLY A 204 -3.28 21.15 -11.21
C GLY A 204 -4.77 21.42 -11.49
N ARG A 205 -5.13 22.60 -12.03
CA ARG A 205 -6.51 22.90 -12.44
C ARG A 205 -6.94 22.06 -13.64
N ARG A 206 -6.09 21.90 -14.65
CA ARG A 206 -6.41 21.07 -15.82
C ARG A 206 -6.62 19.60 -15.46
N ALA A 207 -5.74 19.01 -14.66
CA ALA A 207 -5.86 17.64 -14.21
C ALA A 207 -7.14 17.42 -13.37
N ALA A 208 -7.49 18.36 -12.49
CA ALA A 208 -8.71 18.29 -11.70
C ALA A 208 -9.99 18.45 -12.56
N GLU A 209 -9.97 19.34 -13.56
CA GLU A 209 -11.08 19.55 -14.49
C GLU A 209 -11.27 18.35 -15.43
N GLU A 210 -10.17 17.77 -15.98
CA GLU A 210 -10.20 16.58 -16.83
C GLU A 210 -10.63 15.33 -16.06
N ALA A 211 -10.18 15.14 -14.82
CA ALA A 211 -10.62 14.04 -13.95
C ALA A 211 -12.11 14.17 -13.58
N ALA A 212 -12.60 15.38 -13.30
CA ALA A 212 -14.01 15.63 -13.04
C ALA A 212 -14.87 15.39 -14.30
N GLU A 213 -14.40 15.80 -15.49
CA GLU A 213 -15.10 15.51 -16.76
C GLU A 213 -15.11 14.01 -17.10
N ALA A 214 -14.00 13.30 -16.90
CA ALA A 214 -13.92 11.87 -17.12
C ALA A 214 -14.88 11.10 -16.17
N SER A 215 -14.94 11.49 -14.93
CA SER A 215 -15.89 10.93 -13.94
C SER A 215 -17.34 11.22 -14.32
N ALA A 216 -17.66 12.44 -14.74
CA ALA A 216 -18.99 12.83 -15.20
C ALA A 216 -19.42 12.06 -16.47
N LYS A 217 -18.51 11.89 -17.43
CA LYS A 217 -18.74 11.08 -18.65
C LYS A 217 -18.97 9.61 -18.34
N ALA A 218 -18.22 9.01 -17.40
CA ALA A 218 -18.39 7.65 -16.98
C ALA A 218 -19.78 7.42 -16.32
N VAL A 219 -20.21 8.36 -15.46
CA VAL A 219 -21.55 8.32 -14.84
C VAL A 219 -22.65 8.49 -15.88
N ALA A 220 -22.48 9.38 -16.85
CA ALA A 220 -23.44 9.61 -17.93
C ALA A 220 -23.54 8.38 -18.85
N ALA A 221 -22.42 7.75 -19.21
CA ALA A 221 -22.37 6.54 -20.04
C ALA A 221 -23.05 5.34 -19.31
N ALA A 222 -22.82 5.18 -18.01
CA ALA A 222 -23.45 4.14 -17.20
C ALA A 222 -24.98 4.35 -17.12
N LYS A 223 -25.44 5.62 -17.03
CA LYS A 223 -26.86 5.97 -17.02
C LYS A 223 -27.53 5.74 -18.36
N ALA A 224 -26.83 6.03 -19.47
CA ALA A 224 -27.32 5.79 -20.82
C ALA A 224 -27.42 4.28 -21.12
N ALA A 225 -26.43 3.47 -20.76
CA ALA A 225 -26.45 2.01 -20.91
C ALA A 225 -27.58 1.35 -20.09
N LYS A 226 -27.89 1.91 -18.89
CA LYS A 226 -29.00 1.46 -18.06
C LYS A 226 -30.36 1.78 -18.69
N ALA A 227 -30.50 2.93 -19.35
CA ALA A 227 -31.72 3.35 -20.06
C ALA A 227 -31.96 2.49 -21.32
N GLU A 228 -30.94 2.17 -22.07
CA GLU A 228 -31.02 1.31 -23.26
C GLU A 228 -31.38 -0.14 -22.90
N LYS A 229 -30.84 -0.66 -21.79
CA LYS A 229 -31.18 -1.99 -21.26
C LYS A 229 -32.60 -2.07 -20.74
N ALA A 230 -33.16 -0.96 -20.22
CA ALA A 230 -34.56 -0.86 -19.82
C ALA A 230 -35.53 -0.80 -20.99
N ALA A 231 -35.14 -0.14 -22.08
CA ALA A 231 -35.92 -0.04 -23.32
C ALA A 231 -35.97 -1.37 -24.13
N ARG A 232 -35.03 -2.28 -23.92
CA ARG A 232 -34.92 -3.58 -24.58
C ARG A 232 -35.71 -4.72 -23.91
N LYS A 233 -36.49 -4.48 -22.85
CA LYS A 233 -37.39 -5.51 -22.32
C LYS A 233 -38.51 -5.76 -23.31
N PRO A 234 -38.67 -7.01 -23.86
CA PRO A 234 -39.75 -7.33 -24.72
C PRO A 234 -41.09 -7.22 -23.95
N GLY A 235 -42.00 -6.46 -24.51
CA GLY A 235 -43.38 -6.41 -24.02
C GLY A 235 -44.04 -7.80 -24.06
N PRO A 236 -45.04 -8.07 -23.24
CA PRO A 236 -45.71 -9.36 -23.21
C PRO A 236 -46.33 -9.65 -24.59
N ASP A 237 -46.01 -10.83 -25.14
CA ASP A 237 -46.47 -11.33 -26.42
C ASP A 237 -48.01 -11.43 -26.41
N PRO A 238 -48.77 -10.73 -27.29
CA PRO A 238 -50.23 -10.77 -27.30
C PRO A 238 -50.80 -12.11 -27.80
N ARG A 239 -50.00 -13.09 -28.19
CA ARG A 239 -50.44 -14.41 -28.67
C ARG A 239 -50.66 -15.45 -27.56
N ALA A 240 -50.31 -15.18 -26.32
CA ALA A 240 -50.49 -16.12 -25.22
C ALA A 240 -51.93 -16.13 -24.60
N ALA A 241 -52.86 -15.25 -25.06
CA ALA A 241 -54.19 -15.10 -24.51
C ALA A 241 -55.27 -15.92 -25.27
N ALA A 242 -54.94 -16.64 -26.37
CA ALA A 242 -55.95 -17.29 -27.23
C ALA A 242 -56.02 -18.83 -27.13
N SER A 243 -55.38 -19.47 -26.17
CA SER A 243 -55.35 -20.95 -26.10
C SER A 243 -55.71 -21.50 -24.72
N ARG A 244 -56.81 -21.01 -24.14
CA ARG A 244 -57.44 -21.66 -22.96
C ARG A 244 -58.96 -21.67 -23.08
N LYS A 245 -59.47 -22.45 -24.02
CA LYS A 245 -60.84 -22.98 -23.96
C LYS A 245 -60.93 -24.32 -24.72
N GLY A 246 -61.22 -25.39 -24.01
CA GLY A 246 -61.69 -26.62 -24.62
C GLY A 246 -61.00 -27.90 -24.16
N GLY A 247 -61.64 -28.71 -23.39
CA GLY A 247 -61.48 -30.15 -23.39
C GLY A 247 -61.32 -30.85 -22.04
N LEU A 248 -62.47 -31.10 -21.40
CA LEU A 248 -62.66 -32.19 -20.41
C LEU A 248 -62.12 -33.54 -20.93
N ARG A 249 -61.50 -34.34 -20.12
CA ARG A 249 -61.92 -35.68 -19.65
C ARG A 249 -60.77 -36.43 -18.96
N ARG A 250 -61.16 -36.98 -17.81
CA ARG A 250 -60.51 -38.06 -17.03
C ARG A 250 -60.88 -39.43 -17.67
N PRO A 251 -60.47 -40.64 -17.20
CA PRO A 251 -59.45 -40.98 -16.18
C PRO A 251 -58.62 -42.26 -16.52
N THR A 252 -57.94 -42.75 -15.52
CA THR A 252 -57.60 -44.14 -15.15
C THR A 252 -56.14 -44.63 -15.29
N THR A 253 -55.71 -45.04 -14.12
CA THR A 253 -55.10 -46.29 -13.64
C THR A 253 -53.62 -46.53 -13.97
N ALA A 254 -52.87 -46.67 -12.99
CA ALA A 254 -52.49 -47.76 -12.12
C ALA A 254 -51.01 -48.16 -12.25
N LYS A 255 -50.41 -48.30 -11.09
CA LYS A 255 -49.51 -49.36 -10.62
C LYS A 255 -48.02 -49.29 -10.95
N ALA A 256 -47.32 -49.18 -9.91
CA ALA A 256 -46.48 -50.14 -9.12
C ALA A 256 -44.99 -50.05 -9.45
N ALA A 257 -44.22 -49.73 -8.48
CA ALA A 257 -43.46 -50.55 -7.55
C ALA A 257 -42.07 -50.95 -8.03
N HIS A 258 -41.09 -50.67 -7.26
CA HIS A 258 -40.08 -51.48 -6.60
C HIS A 258 -38.75 -50.74 -6.48
N ARG A 259 -38.34 -50.43 -5.27
CA ARG A 259 -37.43 -51.18 -4.35
C ARG A 259 -36.01 -51.45 -4.89
N HIS A 260 -35.01 -50.93 -4.29
CA HIS A 260 -34.02 -51.53 -3.40
C HIS A 260 -32.74 -50.65 -3.41
N ARG A 261 -32.30 -50.22 -2.30
CA ARG A 261 -31.48 -50.77 -1.19
C ARG A 261 -29.97 -50.71 -1.41
N ARG A 262 -29.36 -50.16 -0.37
CA ARG A 262 -28.02 -50.44 0.26
C ARG A 262 -26.82 -49.91 -0.48
N GLY A 263 -25.84 -49.38 0.17
CA GLY A 263 -25.23 -49.40 1.49
C GLY A 263 -23.77 -49.09 1.29
N GLY A 264 -23.18 -48.36 2.08
CA GLY A 264 -22.31 -48.68 3.18
C GLY A 264 -20.83 -48.70 2.81
N ARG A 265 -20.07 -47.82 3.25
CA ARG A 265 -18.99 -47.84 4.25
C ARG A 265 -18.31 -46.49 4.29
#